data_277a90e1c0b5af20379535cd4598c21c
#
_entry.id   277a90e1c0b5af20379535cd4598c21c
#
_cell.length_a   1.000
_cell.length_b   1.000
_cell.length_c   1.000
_cell.angle_alpha   90.00
_cell.angle_beta   90.00
_cell.angle_gamma   90.00
#
_symmetry.space_group_name_H-M   'P 1'
#
loop_
_entity.id
_entity.type
_entity.pdbx_description
1 polymer ?
#
loop_
_entity_poly.entity_id
_entity_poly.type
_entity_poly.pdbx_seq_one_letter_code
_entity_poly.pdbx_strand_id
1 'polypeptide(L)'
;MTCRVFVSCGQRNDEEKQVAKDICKFLESIGFQTYLAIDVQTILDINGGIIGELKNSDCYLLVNFRRDEIVPGKYRGSLFSNQELAIAYAFGFERLLIVNQDGVQPEGMLGYIGINTEKFGSLSDCCAAVERAVDRARWKTDYSRRLHSAEMRFSDPLVYVGINTLEGRFLYLDIKNDRPDIAALEATARLAAFGKVGEPLQPSPIRSPLKATARPGFSHTIFPKSHESFDLLCVGNKVDLGSTSATLTMPLAASDAPPLPSRSVPTAVYLNCALDAPLSPLPMTAGVWTLEYEFFAIGFPILVVLIELTFAPSEVPQARIVTETFR
;
A
#
# COMPACT_ATOMS: atom_id res chain seq x y z
N MET A 1 -1.90 6.51 -11.33
CA MET A 1 -0.68 6.45 -10.49
C MET A 1 0.50 6.19 -11.39
N THR A 2 1.69 6.72 -11.09
CA THR A 2 2.88 6.59 -11.94
C THR A 2 3.86 5.64 -11.27
N CYS A 3 4.42 4.68 -12.02
CA CYS A 3 5.42 3.74 -11.55
C CYS A 3 6.64 4.47 -11.00
N ARG A 4 7.07 4.10 -9.78
CA ARG A 4 8.23 4.68 -9.12
C ARG A 4 9.43 3.75 -9.20
N VAL A 5 10.54 4.28 -9.68
CA VAL A 5 11.81 3.56 -9.83
C VAL A 5 12.77 3.96 -8.71
N PHE A 6 13.22 3.00 -7.92
CA PHE A 6 14.35 3.18 -7.02
C PHE A 6 15.65 3.02 -7.82
N VAL A 7 16.43 4.09 -7.90
CA VAL A 7 17.73 4.11 -8.60
C VAL A 7 18.85 3.97 -7.58
N SER A 8 19.42 2.77 -7.52
CA SER A 8 20.63 2.46 -6.74
C SER A 8 21.84 2.66 -7.64
N CYS A 9 22.61 3.68 -7.35
CA CYS A 9 23.76 4.06 -8.17
C CYS A 9 24.92 4.48 -7.29
N GLY A 10 26.13 4.02 -7.59
CA GLY A 10 27.32 4.47 -6.91
C GLY A 10 27.56 5.96 -7.16
N GLN A 11 28.06 6.68 -6.15
CA GLN A 11 28.24 8.14 -6.19
C GLN A 11 29.59 8.57 -5.60
N ARG A 12 30.66 7.86 -5.97
CA ARG A 12 31.99 8.08 -5.40
C ARG A 12 32.60 9.43 -5.79
N ASN A 13 32.26 9.92 -6.97
CA ASN A 13 32.76 11.18 -7.52
C ASN A 13 31.65 11.96 -8.22
N ASP A 14 31.95 13.19 -8.64
CA ASP A 14 30.98 14.08 -9.25
C ASP A 14 30.50 13.59 -10.63
N GLU A 15 31.33 12.86 -11.37
CA GLU A 15 30.95 12.27 -12.66
C GLU A 15 29.90 11.19 -12.47
N GLU A 16 30.08 10.28 -11.50
CA GLU A 16 29.08 9.26 -11.17
C GLU A 16 27.77 9.89 -10.67
N LYS A 17 27.87 10.94 -9.83
CA LYS A 17 26.70 11.70 -9.37
C LYS A 17 25.94 12.35 -10.53
N GLN A 18 26.68 12.86 -11.52
CA GLN A 18 26.04 13.45 -12.70
C GLN A 18 25.35 12.38 -13.54
N VAL A 19 25.98 11.24 -13.79
CA VAL A 19 25.39 10.11 -14.50
C VAL A 19 24.11 9.63 -13.79
N ALA A 20 24.13 9.50 -12.45
CA ALA A 20 22.94 9.12 -11.68
C ALA A 20 21.78 10.10 -11.88
N LYS A 21 22.05 11.41 -11.86
CA LYS A 21 21.05 12.46 -12.13
C LYS A 21 20.52 12.40 -13.57
N ASP A 22 21.36 12.13 -14.53
CA ASP A 22 20.96 12.06 -15.93
C ASP A 22 20.12 10.81 -16.21
N ILE A 23 20.41 9.68 -15.54
CA ILE A 23 19.53 8.50 -15.54
C ILE A 23 18.15 8.84 -14.97
N CYS A 24 18.07 9.54 -13.83
CA CYS A 24 16.78 9.96 -13.28
C CYS A 24 16.01 10.85 -14.26
N LYS A 25 16.66 11.86 -14.85
CA LYS A 25 16.03 12.73 -15.85
C LYS A 25 15.53 11.93 -17.08
N PHE A 26 16.30 10.97 -17.55
CA PHE A 26 15.88 10.08 -18.64
C PHE A 26 14.59 9.34 -18.25
N LEU A 27 14.58 8.64 -17.09
CA LEU A 27 13.41 7.89 -16.63
C LEU A 27 12.18 8.80 -16.44
N GLU A 28 12.39 10.01 -15.91
CA GLU A 28 11.31 11.01 -15.76
C GLU A 28 10.80 11.51 -17.11
N SER A 29 11.67 11.67 -18.10
CA SER A 29 11.28 12.10 -19.45
C SER A 29 10.37 11.10 -20.16
N ILE A 30 10.47 9.81 -19.82
CA ILE A 30 9.60 8.73 -20.34
C ILE A 30 8.45 8.38 -19.39
N GLY A 31 8.22 9.20 -18.34
CA GLY A 31 7.02 9.20 -17.52
C GLY A 31 7.10 8.39 -16.22
N PHE A 32 8.28 7.93 -15.77
CA PHE A 32 8.46 7.33 -14.46
C PHE A 32 8.65 8.41 -13.38
N GLN A 33 8.35 8.08 -12.14
CA GLN A 33 8.87 8.80 -10.97
C GLN A 33 10.17 8.15 -10.53
N THR A 34 11.16 8.92 -10.10
CA THR A 34 12.42 8.38 -9.64
C THR A 34 12.69 8.72 -8.18
N TYR A 35 13.38 7.81 -7.50
CA TYR A 35 14.07 8.07 -6.26
C TYR A 35 15.54 7.67 -6.43
N LEU A 36 16.43 8.63 -6.24
CA LEU A 36 17.86 8.40 -6.23
C LEU A 36 18.34 8.33 -4.78
N ALA A 37 18.91 7.17 -4.38
CA ALA A 37 19.56 7.04 -3.09
C ALA A 37 20.82 7.95 -3.08
N ILE A 38 20.71 9.13 -2.49
CA ILE A 38 21.84 10.06 -2.30
C ILE A 38 22.48 9.74 -0.96
N ASP A 39 23.82 9.96 -0.85
CA ASP A 39 24.62 9.76 0.37
C ASP A 39 23.90 10.24 1.62
N VAL A 40 23.29 9.31 2.33
CA VAL A 40 22.69 9.54 3.63
C VAL A 40 23.79 9.34 4.66
N GLN A 41 24.12 10.38 5.42
CA GLN A 41 25.32 10.39 6.27
C GLN A 41 25.13 9.73 7.65
N THR A 42 23.92 9.33 8.02
CA THR A 42 23.65 8.70 9.34
C THR A 42 22.99 7.34 9.20
N ILE A 43 23.34 6.40 10.11
CA ILE A 43 22.77 5.04 10.14
C ILE A 43 21.24 5.06 10.36
N LEU A 44 20.73 6.03 11.10
CA LEU A 44 19.29 6.20 11.33
C LEU A 44 18.55 6.62 10.05
N ASP A 45 19.16 7.52 9.28
CA ASP A 45 18.60 7.96 7.99
C ASP A 45 18.68 6.88 6.92
N ILE A 46 19.74 6.06 6.91
CA ILE A 46 19.90 4.94 5.98
C ILE A 46 18.78 3.92 6.19
N ASN A 47 18.57 3.49 7.45
CA ASN A 47 17.60 2.43 7.73
C ASN A 47 16.14 2.90 7.58
N GLY A 48 15.80 4.13 7.99
CA GLY A 48 14.46 4.68 7.86
C GLY A 48 14.14 5.17 6.46
N GLY A 49 15.02 5.98 5.87
CA GLY A 49 14.82 6.61 4.57
C GLY A 49 14.91 5.62 3.41
N ILE A 50 16.03 4.91 3.25
CA ILE A 50 16.26 4.00 2.10
C ILE A 50 15.29 2.83 2.10
N ILE A 51 15.07 2.19 3.25
CA ILE A 51 14.12 1.07 3.36
C ILE A 51 12.70 1.53 3.08
N GLY A 52 12.30 2.70 3.61
CA GLY A 52 11.00 3.30 3.33
C GLY A 52 10.81 3.59 1.84
N GLU A 53 11.83 4.16 1.19
CA GLU A 53 11.77 4.45 -0.24
C GLU A 53 11.80 3.20 -1.12
N LEU A 54 12.54 2.17 -0.75
CA LEU A 54 12.46 0.86 -1.40
C LEU A 54 11.04 0.29 -1.31
N LYS A 55 10.43 0.31 -0.12
CA LYS A 55 9.04 -0.15 0.05
C LYS A 55 8.06 0.65 -0.83
N ASN A 56 8.30 1.95 -0.98
CA ASN A 56 7.47 2.87 -1.76
C ASN A 56 7.77 2.84 -3.28
N SER A 57 8.72 2.05 -3.74
CA SER A 57 9.08 1.94 -5.16
C SER A 57 8.48 0.69 -5.80
N ASP A 58 8.22 0.75 -7.08
CA ASP A 58 7.63 -0.32 -7.87
C ASP A 58 8.67 -1.09 -8.69
N CYS A 59 9.71 -0.40 -9.13
CA CYS A 59 10.82 -0.94 -9.90
C CYS A 59 12.15 -0.64 -9.20
N TYR A 60 13.15 -1.48 -9.43
CA TYR A 60 14.51 -1.31 -8.90
C TYR A 60 15.54 -1.33 -10.03
N LEU A 61 16.34 -0.27 -10.12
CA LEU A 61 17.45 -0.16 -11.07
C LEU A 61 18.78 -0.07 -10.32
N LEU A 62 19.64 -1.05 -10.50
CA LEU A 62 21.02 -1.02 -10.04
C LEU A 62 21.94 -0.57 -11.16
N VAL A 63 22.73 0.48 -10.93
CA VAL A 63 23.84 0.90 -11.77
C VAL A 63 25.15 0.70 -11.01
N ASN A 64 25.97 -0.23 -11.48
CA ASN A 64 27.12 -0.71 -10.74
C ASN A 64 28.43 -0.31 -11.45
N PHE A 65 29.14 0.64 -10.86
CA PHE A 65 30.42 1.11 -11.35
C PHE A 65 31.59 0.28 -10.82
N ARG A 66 32.73 0.29 -11.53
CA ARG A 66 33.99 -0.29 -11.05
C ARG A 66 34.41 0.35 -9.73
N ARG A 67 34.81 -0.47 -8.78
CA ARG A 67 35.40 -0.05 -7.52
C ARG A 67 36.85 -0.58 -7.42
N ASP A 68 37.07 -1.52 -6.55
CA ASP A 68 38.39 -2.07 -6.31
C ASP A 68 38.74 -3.13 -7.36
N GLU A 69 39.94 -3.06 -7.93
CA GLU A 69 40.45 -4.09 -8.83
C GLU A 69 40.79 -5.33 -8.01
N ILE A 70 40.20 -6.48 -8.37
CA ILE A 70 40.46 -7.76 -7.70
C ILE A 70 41.66 -8.46 -8.33
N VAL A 71 41.65 -8.51 -9.65
CA VAL A 71 42.73 -9.00 -10.52
C VAL A 71 42.68 -8.16 -11.79
N PRO A 72 43.76 -8.13 -12.60
CA PRO A 72 43.80 -7.30 -13.78
C PRO A 72 42.57 -7.41 -14.67
N GLY A 73 41.88 -6.27 -14.86
CA GLY A 73 40.66 -6.17 -15.66
C GLY A 73 39.37 -6.66 -14.99
N LYS A 74 39.40 -7.08 -13.71
CA LYS A 74 38.22 -7.49 -12.95
C LYS A 74 38.06 -6.62 -11.71
N TYR A 75 36.88 -6.09 -11.52
CA TYR A 75 36.58 -5.09 -10.49
C TYR A 75 35.43 -5.54 -9.60
N ARG A 76 35.45 -5.14 -8.34
CA ARG A 76 34.23 -5.13 -7.49
C ARG A 76 33.30 -4.02 -7.91
N GLY A 77 32.03 -4.24 -7.65
CA GLY A 77 31.02 -3.19 -7.63
C GLY A 77 30.92 -2.52 -6.27
N SER A 78 29.90 -1.68 -6.09
CA SER A 78 29.59 -1.06 -4.82
C SER A 78 29.01 -2.08 -3.83
N LEU A 79 29.64 -2.24 -2.66
CA LEU A 79 29.08 -3.07 -1.59
C LEU A 79 27.74 -2.57 -1.13
N PHE A 80 27.57 -1.25 -1.03
CA PHE A 80 26.34 -0.62 -0.59
C PHE A 80 25.17 -0.92 -1.54
N SER A 81 25.39 -0.75 -2.82
CA SER A 81 24.39 -1.05 -3.86
C SER A 81 24.04 -2.55 -3.91
N ASN A 82 24.97 -3.43 -3.57
CA ASN A 82 24.70 -4.87 -3.42
C ASN A 82 23.80 -5.18 -2.20
N GLN A 83 23.94 -4.43 -1.10
CA GLN A 83 23.05 -4.56 0.06
C GLN A 83 21.63 -4.08 -0.28
N GLU A 84 21.49 -2.95 -0.95
CA GLU A 84 20.20 -2.45 -1.44
C GLU A 84 19.53 -3.45 -2.40
N LEU A 85 20.32 -4.08 -3.30
CA LEU A 85 19.84 -5.14 -4.18
C LEU A 85 19.30 -6.34 -3.37
N ALA A 86 20.00 -6.74 -2.30
CA ALA A 86 19.56 -7.84 -1.46
C ALA A 86 18.22 -7.51 -0.76
N ILE A 87 18.07 -6.27 -0.28
CA ILE A 87 16.81 -5.80 0.32
C ILE A 87 15.70 -5.76 -0.72
N ALA A 88 15.96 -5.22 -1.92
CA ALA A 88 14.99 -5.19 -3.00
C ALA A 88 14.53 -6.60 -3.38
N TYR A 89 15.44 -7.56 -3.48
CA TYR A 89 15.11 -8.96 -3.71
C TYR A 89 14.25 -9.55 -2.59
N ALA A 90 14.61 -9.30 -1.33
CA ALA A 90 13.84 -9.76 -0.16
C ALA A 90 12.43 -9.13 -0.10
N PHE A 91 12.25 -7.92 -0.63
CA PHE A 91 10.95 -7.25 -0.77
C PHE A 91 10.15 -7.72 -2.00
N GLY A 92 10.64 -8.71 -2.74
CA GLY A 92 9.92 -9.30 -3.86
C GLY A 92 9.81 -8.37 -5.08
N PHE A 93 10.84 -7.57 -5.37
CA PHE A 93 10.86 -6.79 -6.61
C PHE A 93 10.95 -7.72 -7.83
N GLU A 94 9.93 -7.73 -8.65
CA GLU A 94 9.91 -8.49 -9.91
C GLU A 94 10.49 -7.68 -11.08
N ARG A 95 10.32 -6.36 -11.03
CA ARG A 95 10.85 -5.43 -12.01
C ARG A 95 12.20 -4.90 -11.52
N LEU A 96 13.23 -5.70 -11.74
CA LEU A 96 14.60 -5.44 -11.29
C LEU A 96 15.54 -5.44 -12.49
N LEU A 97 16.27 -4.36 -12.68
CA LEU A 97 17.28 -4.20 -13.72
C LEU A 97 18.66 -3.94 -13.13
N ILE A 98 19.65 -4.51 -13.75
CA ILE A 98 21.05 -4.34 -13.38
C ILE A 98 21.86 -3.93 -14.60
N VAL A 99 22.57 -2.81 -14.46
CA VAL A 99 23.46 -2.26 -15.49
C VAL A 99 24.86 -2.18 -14.90
N ASN A 100 25.79 -2.95 -15.43
CA ASN A 100 27.14 -3.07 -14.91
C ASN A 100 28.17 -2.40 -15.84
N GLN A 101 29.12 -1.68 -15.28
CA GLN A 101 30.32 -1.29 -16.01
C GLN A 101 31.16 -2.54 -16.37
N ASP A 102 31.73 -2.55 -17.56
CA ASP A 102 32.56 -3.66 -18.03
C ASP A 102 33.65 -4.03 -17.01
N GLY A 103 33.85 -5.33 -16.82
CA GLY A 103 34.81 -5.87 -15.85
C GLY A 103 34.29 -5.98 -14.41
N VAL A 104 33.15 -5.40 -14.08
CA VAL A 104 32.52 -5.62 -12.76
C VAL A 104 32.09 -7.08 -12.63
N GLN A 105 32.57 -7.74 -11.58
CA GLN A 105 32.27 -9.14 -11.31
C GLN A 105 30.94 -9.26 -10.55
N PRO A 106 30.11 -10.26 -10.83
CA PRO A 106 28.92 -10.55 -10.06
C PRO A 106 29.30 -11.16 -8.71
N GLU A 107 29.22 -10.37 -7.65
CA GLU A 107 29.47 -10.80 -6.26
C GLU A 107 28.18 -10.73 -5.43
N GLY A 108 28.12 -11.49 -4.34
CA GLY A 108 27.00 -11.47 -3.40
C GLY A 108 25.65 -11.79 -4.06
N MET A 109 24.64 -10.99 -3.79
CA MET A 109 23.29 -11.19 -4.34
C MET A 109 23.27 -11.10 -5.87
N LEU A 110 24.10 -10.26 -6.45
CA LEU A 110 24.22 -10.13 -7.91
C LEU A 110 24.61 -11.46 -8.59
N GLY A 111 25.52 -12.22 -7.97
CA GLY A 111 25.91 -13.56 -8.44
C GLY A 111 24.83 -14.61 -8.23
N TYR A 112 24.01 -14.45 -7.16
CA TYR A 112 22.96 -15.39 -6.82
C TYR A 112 21.72 -15.28 -7.71
N ILE A 113 21.27 -14.06 -8.02
CA ILE A 113 20.02 -13.82 -8.75
C ILE A 113 20.08 -14.31 -10.20
N GLY A 114 21.29 -14.40 -10.80
CA GLY A 114 21.46 -14.90 -12.18
C GLY A 114 20.76 -14.06 -13.27
N ILE A 115 20.48 -12.79 -13.00
CA ILE A 115 19.78 -11.90 -13.92
C ILE A 115 20.73 -11.48 -15.05
N ASN A 116 20.21 -11.48 -16.28
CA ASN A 116 20.91 -10.90 -17.43
C ASN A 116 21.13 -9.40 -17.18
N THR A 117 22.40 -9.00 -17.12
CA THR A 117 22.80 -7.62 -16.89
C THR A 117 23.12 -6.94 -18.22
N GLU A 118 22.70 -5.68 -18.37
CA GLU A 118 23.17 -4.80 -19.43
C GLU A 118 24.56 -4.30 -19.06
N LYS A 119 25.42 -4.04 -20.06
CA LYS A 119 26.79 -3.59 -19.85
C LYS A 119 27.08 -2.25 -20.52
N PHE A 120 27.98 -1.48 -19.93
CA PHE A 120 28.50 -0.24 -20.52
C PHE A 120 30.03 -0.12 -20.32
N GLY A 121 30.70 0.49 -21.28
CA GLY A 121 32.15 0.65 -21.22
C GLY A 121 32.59 1.88 -20.44
N SER A 122 32.12 3.05 -20.86
CA SER A 122 32.46 4.35 -20.28
C SER A 122 31.26 4.95 -19.55
N LEU A 123 31.49 5.94 -18.67
CA LEU A 123 30.40 6.63 -17.97
C LEU A 123 29.43 7.33 -18.93
N SER A 124 29.95 7.84 -20.09
CA SER A 124 29.10 8.44 -21.13
C SER A 124 28.13 7.45 -21.78
N ASP A 125 28.42 6.16 -21.77
CA ASP A 125 27.57 5.12 -22.37
C ASP A 125 26.48 4.61 -21.41
N CYS A 126 26.59 4.99 -20.13
CA CYS A 126 25.75 4.43 -19.07
C CYS A 126 24.27 4.71 -19.29
N CYS A 127 23.89 5.96 -19.62
CA CYS A 127 22.48 6.31 -19.88
C CYS A 127 21.90 5.51 -21.04
N ALA A 128 22.64 5.37 -22.14
CA ALA A 128 22.22 4.55 -23.28
C ALA A 128 22.07 3.06 -22.93
N ALA A 129 22.90 2.54 -22.02
CA ALA A 129 22.76 1.18 -21.51
C ALA A 129 21.49 1.02 -20.64
N VAL A 130 21.17 2.01 -19.80
CA VAL A 130 19.91 2.02 -19.02
C VAL A 130 18.71 2.07 -19.95
N GLU A 131 18.72 2.92 -20.98
CA GLU A 131 17.65 2.99 -21.99
C GLU A 131 17.41 1.63 -22.63
N ARG A 132 18.46 0.99 -23.18
CA ARG A 132 18.35 -0.36 -23.75
C ARG A 132 17.82 -1.40 -22.77
N ALA A 133 18.22 -1.31 -21.49
CA ALA A 133 17.75 -2.23 -20.46
C ALA A 133 16.25 -2.05 -20.17
N VAL A 134 15.78 -0.80 -20.03
CA VAL A 134 14.37 -0.45 -19.79
C VAL A 134 13.49 -0.88 -20.97
N ASP A 135 13.94 -0.61 -22.20
CA ASP A 135 13.21 -0.99 -23.42
C ASP A 135 13.10 -2.51 -23.57
N ARG A 136 14.21 -3.23 -23.37
CA ARG A 136 14.22 -4.70 -23.40
C ARG A 136 13.31 -5.32 -22.35
N ALA A 137 13.32 -4.77 -21.15
CA ALA A 137 12.46 -5.21 -20.04
C ALA A 137 11.00 -4.78 -20.20
N ARG A 138 10.72 -3.90 -21.18
CA ARG A 138 9.35 -3.36 -21.43
C ARG A 138 8.71 -2.79 -20.19
N TRP A 139 9.47 -2.01 -19.42
CA TRP A 139 8.91 -1.35 -18.26
C TRP A 139 7.78 -0.40 -18.68
N LYS A 140 6.72 -0.36 -17.88
CA LYS A 140 5.55 0.48 -18.13
C LYS A 140 5.31 1.42 -16.97
N THR A 141 4.93 2.64 -17.29
CA THR A 141 4.69 3.72 -16.32
C THR A 141 3.42 3.52 -15.50
N ASP A 142 2.51 2.65 -15.92
CA ASP A 142 1.27 2.30 -15.22
C ASP A 142 1.40 1.01 -14.37
N TYR A 143 2.62 0.46 -14.23
CA TYR A 143 2.89 -0.67 -13.36
C TYR A 143 2.96 -0.23 -11.90
N SER A 144 2.35 -0.99 -11.01
CA SER A 144 2.60 -0.91 -9.59
C SER A 144 2.62 -2.31 -8.98
N ARG A 145 3.56 -2.58 -8.08
CA ARG A 145 3.63 -3.83 -7.33
C ARG A 145 2.78 -3.81 -6.05
N ARG A 146 2.09 -2.72 -5.78
CA ARG A 146 1.39 -2.44 -4.54
C ARG A 146 -0.12 -2.37 -4.75
N LEU A 147 -0.86 -2.64 -3.68
CA LEU A 147 -2.26 -2.25 -3.58
C LEU A 147 -2.34 -0.76 -3.28
N HIS A 148 -3.45 -0.13 -3.65
CA HIS A 148 -3.69 1.29 -3.40
C HIS A 148 -5.12 1.50 -2.92
N SER A 149 -5.30 2.49 -2.06
CA SER A 149 -6.62 3.02 -1.79
C SER A 149 -7.13 3.81 -3.01
N ALA A 150 -8.40 3.63 -3.35
CA ALA A 150 -9.02 4.33 -4.46
C ALA A 150 -10.11 5.28 -3.95
N GLU A 151 -11.35 4.84 -3.92
CA GLU A 151 -12.48 5.64 -3.48
C GLU A 151 -12.85 5.31 -2.03
N MET A 152 -13.12 6.33 -1.23
CA MET A 152 -13.68 6.19 0.11
C MET A 152 -15.02 6.92 0.18
N ARG A 153 -16.05 6.24 0.69
CA ARG A 153 -17.40 6.79 0.73
C ARG A 153 -18.21 6.24 1.89
N PHE A 154 -19.15 7.02 2.37
CA PHE A 154 -20.22 6.54 3.23
C PHE A 154 -21.41 6.06 2.40
N SER A 155 -22.08 5.02 2.89
CA SER A 155 -23.39 4.63 2.35
C SER A 155 -24.47 5.67 2.67
N ASP A 156 -25.59 5.57 1.99
CA ASP A 156 -26.84 6.10 2.53
C ASP A 156 -27.16 5.45 3.88
N PRO A 157 -28.01 6.08 4.71
CA PRO A 157 -28.45 5.46 5.94
C PRO A 157 -29.09 4.10 5.67
N LEU A 158 -28.57 3.07 6.35
CA LEU A 158 -29.04 1.70 6.22
C LEU A 158 -29.45 1.16 7.57
N VAL A 159 -30.47 0.32 7.58
CA VAL A 159 -30.84 -0.49 8.75
C VAL A 159 -30.21 -1.87 8.57
N TYR A 160 -29.24 -2.21 9.38
CA TYR A 160 -28.64 -3.53 9.42
C TYR A 160 -29.37 -4.38 10.45
N VAL A 161 -30.01 -5.45 9.99
CA VAL A 161 -30.71 -6.41 10.84
C VAL A 161 -29.81 -7.63 11.06
N GLY A 162 -29.32 -7.80 12.28
CA GLY A 162 -28.46 -8.90 12.69
C GLY A 162 -28.69 -9.22 14.17
N ILE A 163 -27.69 -9.79 14.83
CA ILE A 163 -27.71 -10.00 16.30
C ILE A 163 -27.97 -8.66 17.04
N ASN A 164 -27.45 -7.58 16.47
CA ASN A 164 -27.78 -6.20 16.87
C ASN A 164 -28.35 -5.50 15.64
N THR A 165 -29.53 -4.92 15.77
CA THR A 165 -30.05 -4.03 14.72
C THR A 165 -29.41 -2.66 14.87
N LEU A 166 -28.81 -2.18 13.81
CA LEU A 166 -28.19 -0.87 13.75
C LEU A 166 -28.77 -0.06 12.61
N GLU A 167 -29.07 1.21 12.90
CA GLU A 167 -29.34 2.21 11.89
C GLU A 167 -28.11 3.11 11.79
N GLY A 168 -27.48 3.17 10.61
CA GLY A 168 -26.25 3.92 10.45
C GLY A 168 -25.76 4.01 9.02
N ARG A 169 -24.57 4.60 8.87
CA ARG A 169 -23.85 4.73 7.60
C ARG A 169 -22.59 3.89 7.66
N PHE A 170 -22.38 3.07 6.65
CA PHE A 170 -21.18 2.28 6.50
C PHE A 170 -20.12 3.08 5.73
N LEU A 171 -18.89 3.08 6.23
CA LEU A 171 -17.74 3.60 5.54
C LEU A 171 -17.09 2.49 4.71
N TYR A 172 -17.03 2.69 3.41
CA TYR A 172 -16.39 1.80 2.46
C TYR A 172 -15.08 2.39 1.98
N LEU A 173 -14.10 1.53 1.74
CA LEU A 173 -12.86 1.87 1.05
C LEU A 173 -12.59 0.87 -0.05
N ASP A 174 -12.45 1.37 -1.27
CA ASP A 174 -12.04 0.58 -2.41
C ASP A 174 -10.53 0.42 -2.42
N ILE A 175 -10.08 -0.82 -2.50
CA ILE A 175 -8.67 -1.17 -2.63
C ILE A 175 -8.44 -1.68 -4.04
N LYS A 176 -7.52 -1.04 -4.76
CA LYS A 176 -7.22 -1.28 -6.16
C LYS A 176 -5.93 -2.09 -6.32
N ASN A 177 -5.96 -3.05 -7.23
CA ASN A 177 -4.79 -3.74 -7.74
C ASN A 177 -4.40 -3.16 -9.11
N ASP A 178 -3.36 -2.33 -9.13
CA ASP A 178 -2.86 -1.73 -10.38
C ASP A 178 -1.90 -2.63 -11.16
N ARG A 179 -1.56 -3.80 -10.64
CA ARG A 179 -0.77 -4.78 -11.39
C ARG A 179 -1.56 -5.31 -12.59
N PRO A 180 -0.93 -5.38 -13.77
CA PRO A 180 -1.58 -5.89 -14.97
C PRO A 180 -1.55 -7.43 -15.09
N ASP A 181 -0.69 -8.09 -14.31
CA ASP A 181 -0.23 -9.46 -14.52
C ASP A 181 -0.59 -10.43 -13.39
N ILE A 182 -0.81 -9.93 -12.18
CA ILE A 182 -1.05 -10.78 -10.99
C ILE A 182 -2.27 -10.31 -10.21
N ALA A 183 -3.12 -11.26 -9.85
CA ALA A 183 -4.22 -11.04 -8.92
C ALA A 183 -3.71 -10.97 -7.48
N ALA A 184 -4.27 -10.09 -6.67
CA ALA A 184 -4.04 -10.04 -5.23
C ALA A 184 -4.93 -11.11 -4.56
N LEU A 185 -4.33 -12.25 -4.25
CA LEU A 185 -5.02 -13.38 -3.64
C LEU A 185 -5.15 -13.17 -2.13
N GLU A 186 -6.22 -13.69 -1.56
CA GLU A 186 -6.52 -13.63 -0.13
C GLU A 186 -6.44 -12.21 0.46
N ALA A 187 -6.88 -11.22 -0.32
CA ALA A 187 -6.92 -9.84 0.14
C ALA A 187 -7.85 -9.72 1.35
N THR A 188 -7.29 -9.22 2.45
CA THR A 188 -8.00 -8.99 3.73
C THR A 188 -7.67 -7.64 4.28
N ALA A 189 -8.51 -7.13 5.17
CA ALA A 189 -8.31 -5.86 5.87
C ALA A 189 -8.53 -6.01 7.37
N ARG A 190 -7.85 -5.18 8.18
CA ARG A 190 -8.12 -5.06 9.62
C ARG A 190 -7.90 -3.63 10.10
N LEU A 191 -8.57 -3.26 11.17
CA LEU A 191 -8.19 -2.09 11.95
C LEU A 191 -6.99 -2.45 12.82
N ALA A 192 -5.85 -1.83 12.59
CA ALA A 192 -4.62 -2.08 13.34
C ALA A 192 -4.55 -1.25 14.63
N ALA A 193 -4.85 0.06 14.52
CA ALA A 193 -4.81 0.99 15.63
C ALA A 193 -5.81 2.15 15.43
N PHE A 194 -6.13 2.85 16.52
CA PHE A 194 -6.96 4.05 16.50
C PHE A 194 -6.64 4.95 17.68
N GLY A 195 -6.97 6.24 17.57
CA GLY A 195 -6.76 7.22 18.62
C GLY A 195 -7.42 8.55 18.27
N LYS A 196 -7.65 9.43 19.25
CA LYS A 196 -8.06 10.80 18.96
C LYS A 196 -6.94 11.55 18.24
N VAL A 197 -7.32 12.47 17.37
CA VAL A 197 -6.33 13.32 16.69
C VAL A 197 -5.49 14.07 17.72
N GLY A 198 -4.16 13.97 17.59
CA GLY A 198 -3.18 14.53 18.53
C GLY A 198 -2.77 13.61 19.68
N GLU A 199 -3.40 12.44 19.82
CA GLU A 199 -3.03 11.41 20.80
C GLU A 199 -2.29 10.24 20.12
N PRO A 200 -1.44 9.49 20.85
CA PRO A 200 -0.82 8.29 20.32
C PRO A 200 -1.89 7.24 19.94
N LEU A 201 -1.69 6.58 18.79
CA LEU A 201 -2.55 5.49 18.37
C LEU A 201 -2.41 4.30 19.32
N GLN A 202 -3.54 3.73 19.70
CA GLN A 202 -3.63 2.52 20.51
C GLN A 202 -3.97 1.32 19.62
N PRO A 203 -3.38 0.14 19.85
CA PRO A 203 -3.72 -1.06 19.10
C PRO A 203 -5.22 -1.36 19.20
N SER A 204 -5.80 -1.81 18.09
CA SER A 204 -7.19 -2.22 18.07
C SER A 204 -7.42 -3.43 19.00
N PRO A 205 -8.44 -3.40 19.87
CA PRO A 205 -8.82 -4.57 20.66
C PRO A 205 -9.45 -5.67 19.80
N ILE A 206 -9.91 -5.33 18.60
CA ILE A 206 -10.58 -6.23 17.67
C ILE A 206 -9.58 -6.61 16.59
N ARG A 207 -9.16 -7.88 16.58
CA ARG A 207 -8.19 -8.41 15.62
C ARG A 207 -8.82 -9.15 14.44
N SER A 208 -10.13 -9.31 14.44
CA SER A 208 -10.85 -9.96 13.35
C SER A 208 -10.69 -9.21 12.04
N PRO A 209 -10.56 -9.93 10.91
CA PRO A 209 -10.57 -9.31 9.61
C PRO A 209 -11.92 -8.64 9.33
N LEU A 210 -11.89 -7.57 8.55
CA LEU A 210 -13.05 -6.83 8.10
C LEU A 210 -13.74 -7.59 6.97
N LYS A 211 -15.03 -7.33 6.80
CA LYS A 211 -15.81 -7.90 5.72
C LYS A 211 -15.59 -7.14 4.42
N ALA A 212 -15.50 -7.85 3.31
CA ALA A 212 -15.61 -7.20 2.01
C ALA A 212 -17.09 -6.94 1.68
N THR A 213 -17.32 -5.84 0.98
CA THR A 213 -18.67 -5.36 0.68
C THR A 213 -19.42 -6.34 -0.21
N ALA A 214 -20.65 -6.61 0.14
CA ALA A 214 -21.60 -7.43 -0.64
C ALA A 214 -21.18 -8.89 -0.89
N ARG A 215 -20.13 -9.40 -0.23
CA ARG A 215 -19.68 -10.79 -0.38
C ARG A 215 -19.56 -11.50 0.97
N PRO A 216 -19.89 -12.79 1.04
CA PRO A 216 -19.61 -13.58 2.23
C PRO A 216 -18.09 -13.84 2.34
N GLY A 217 -17.55 -13.81 3.56
CA GLY A 217 -16.17 -14.11 3.83
C GLY A 217 -15.32 -12.87 4.16
N PHE A 218 -14.07 -13.11 4.47
CA PHE A 218 -13.11 -12.11 4.95
C PHE A 218 -11.87 -12.00 4.06
N SER A 219 -11.71 -12.90 3.08
CA SER A 219 -10.64 -12.83 2.10
C SER A 219 -11.20 -12.91 0.70
N HIS A 220 -10.67 -12.10 -0.20
CA HIS A 220 -11.13 -11.95 -1.56
C HIS A 220 -9.97 -11.90 -2.53
N THR A 221 -10.26 -12.08 -3.82
CA THR A 221 -9.29 -11.90 -4.89
C THR A 221 -9.55 -10.57 -5.56
N ILE A 222 -8.55 -9.67 -5.56
CA ILE A 222 -8.60 -8.45 -6.35
C ILE A 222 -7.88 -8.72 -7.66
N PHE A 223 -8.64 -8.85 -8.75
CA PHE A 223 -8.11 -9.14 -10.08
C PHE A 223 -7.20 -8.01 -10.60
N PRO A 224 -6.33 -8.30 -11.57
CA PRO A 224 -5.53 -7.27 -12.23
C PRO A 224 -6.38 -6.11 -12.75
N LYS A 225 -5.91 -4.87 -12.51
CA LYS A 225 -6.58 -3.62 -12.94
C LYS A 225 -8.02 -3.47 -12.41
N SER A 226 -8.37 -4.16 -11.33
CA SER A 226 -9.68 -4.06 -10.66
C SER A 226 -9.56 -3.56 -9.22
N HIS A 227 -10.68 -3.40 -8.55
CA HIS A 227 -10.75 -3.04 -7.14
C HIS A 227 -11.76 -3.92 -6.41
N GLU A 228 -11.66 -3.93 -5.08
CA GLU A 228 -12.63 -4.53 -4.16
C GLU A 228 -12.92 -3.56 -3.03
N SER A 229 -14.18 -3.45 -2.64
CA SER A 229 -14.61 -2.59 -1.54
C SER A 229 -14.59 -3.35 -0.21
N PHE A 230 -14.05 -2.72 0.83
CA PHE A 230 -14.05 -3.22 2.20
C PHE A 230 -14.93 -2.37 3.10
N ASP A 231 -15.73 -3.03 3.93
CA ASP A 231 -16.57 -2.39 4.95
C ASP A 231 -15.68 -2.06 6.16
N LEU A 232 -15.24 -0.81 6.28
CA LEU A 232 -14.30 -0.42 7.34
C LEU A 232 -14.98 -0.31 8.70
N LEU A 233 -16.12 0.39 8.76
CA LEU A 233 -16.88 0.61 9.98
C LEU A 233 -18.30 1.09 9.68
N CYS A 234 -19.14 1.08 10.71
CA CYS A 234 -20.46 1.70 10.70
C CYS A 234 -20.53 2.77 11.80
N VAL A 235 -20.97 3.97 11.45
CA VAL A 235 -21.33 5.02 12.42
C VAL A 235 -22.85 5.05 12.54
N GLY A 236 -23.38 4.71 13.71
CA GLY A 236 -24.82 4.58 13.84
C GLY A 236 -25.32 4.38 15.27
N ASN A 237 -26.60 4.08 15.38
CA ASN A 237 -27.31 3.86 16.62
C ASN A 237 -27.85 2.43 16.70
N LYS A 238 -27.82 1.82 17.88
CA LYS A 238 -28.59 0.60 18.12
C LYS A 238 -30.07 0.92 18.07
N VAL A 239 -30.79 0.12 17.31
CA VAL A 239 -32.27 0.17 17.29
C VAL A 239 -32.77 -0.98 18.13
N ASP A 240 -33.50 -0.65 19.18
CA ASP A 240 -34.22 -1.65 19.98
C ASP A 240 -35.55 -1.96 19.28
N LEU A 241 -35.60 -3.07 18.56
CA LEU A 241 -36.79 -3.48 17.83
C LEU A 241 -37.93 -3.94 18.74
N GLY A 242 -37.83 -3.75 20.07
CA GLY A 242 -38.85 -4.21 21.01
C GLY A 242 -39.22 -5.67 20.72
N SER A 243 -39.66 -6.42 21.69
CA SER A 243 -39.95 -7.86 21.61
C SER A 243 -41.08 -8.29 20.64
N THR A 244 -41.32 -7.59 19.57
CA THR A 244 -42.22 -7.98 18.49
C THR A 244 -41.48 -8.91 17.53
N SER A 245 -41.71 -10.19 17.71
CA SER A 245 -41.33 -11.28 16.81
C SER A 245 -41.95 -11.06 15.41
N ALA A 246 -41.32 -10.25 14.59
CA ALA A 246 -41.68 -10.15 13.19
C ALA A 246 -40.69 -10.97 12.39
N THR A 247 -41.15 -12.07 11.85
CA THR A 247 -40.46 -12.85 10.82
C THR A 247 -40.29 -11.96 9.60
N LEU A 248 -39.12 -11.31 9.45
CA LEU A 248 -38.79 -10.51 8.28
C LEU A 248 -38.31 -11.45 7.18
N THR A 249 -39.20 -11.82 6.31
CA THR A 249 -38.93 -12.40 5.00
C THR A 249 -38.65 -11.24 4.02
N MET A 250 -37.38 -11.17 3.57
CA MET A 250 -36.87 -10.49 2.35
C MET A 250 -37.07 -8.95 2.16
N PRO A 251 -36.21 -8.28 1.40
CA PRO A 251 -36.17 -6.84 1.34
C PRO A 251 -37.40 -6.28 0.61
N LEU A 252 -38.27 -5.65 1.33
CA LEU A 252 -39.25 -4.75 0.76
C LEU A 252 -38.54 -3.45 0.33
N ALA A 253 -38.88 -2.99 -0.86
CA ALA A 253 -38.40 -1.71 -1.37
C ALA A 253 -38.67 -0.60 -0.33
N ALA A 254 -37.68 0.27 -0.16
CA ALA A 254 -37.56 1.24 0.95
C ALA A 254 -38.65 2.33 1.02
N SER A 255 -39.75 2.23 0.29
CA SER A 255 -40.75 3.30 0.20
C SER A 255 -41.91 3.18 1.21
N ASP A 256 -42.12 2.03 1.85
CA ASP A 256 -43.35 1.81 2.66
C ASP A 256 -43.14 1.33 4.10
N ALA A 257 -41.92 1.40 4.61
CA ALA A 257 -41.66 1.08 6.00
C ALA A 257 -42.11 2.24 6.90
N PRO A 258 -42.93 2.00 7.96
CA PRO A 258 -43.31 3.05 8.89
C PRO A 258 -42.03 3.57 9.58
N PRO A 259 -41.98 4.90 9.89
CA PRO A 259 -40.84 5.46 10.59
C PRO A 259 -40.69 4.77 11.95
N LEU A 260 -39.52 4.14 12.14
CA LEU A 260 -39.20 3.49 13.42
C LEU A 260 -39.15 4.56 14.55
N PRO A 261 -39.69 4.26 15.74
CA PRO A 261 -39.65 5.21 16.84
C PRO A 261 -38.20 5.49 17.25
N SER A 262 -37.75 6.72 17.04
CA SER A 262 -36.40 7.15 17.40
C SER A 262 -36.27 7.23 18.93
N ARG A 263 -35.75 6.17 19.55
CA ARG A 263 -35.07 6.30 20.84
C ARG A 263 -33.63 6.62 20.55
N SER A 264 -33.20 7.83 20.88
CA SER A 264 -31.83 8.30 20.70
C SER A 264 -30.90 7.52 21.62
N VAL A 265 -30.35 6.41 21.09
CA VAL A 265 -29.16 5.75 21.65
C VAL A 265 -27.95 6.54 21.17
N PRO A 266 -26.96 6.80 22.03
CA PRO A 266 -25.78 7.59 21.60
C PRO A 266 -25.13 6.99 20.35
N THR A 267 -24.82 7.83 19.38
CA THR A 267 -24.08 7.47 18.16
C THR A 267 -22.79 6.78 18.54
N ALA A 268 -22.58 5.60 18.04
CA ALA A 268 -21.39 4.80 18.28
C ALA A 268 -20.76 4.33 16.96
N VAL A 269 -19.51 3.92 17.03
CA VAL A 269 -18.76 3.36 15.90
C VAL A 269 -18.64 1.86 16.09
N TYR A 270 -18.92 1.11 15.03
CA TYR A 270 -18.89 -0.35 15.02
C TYR A 270 -17.99 -0.83 13.88
N LEU A 271 -17.13 -1.82 14.15
CA LEU A 271 -16.40 -2.52 13.09
C LEU A 271 -17.29 -3.60 12.46
N ASN A 272 -17.29 -3.69 11.15
CA ASN A 272 -17.96 -4.76 10.43
C ASN A 272 -17.01 -5.94 10.23
N CYS A 273 -16.95 -6.82 11.21
CA CYS A 273 -16.08 -7.99 11.20
C CYS A 273 -16.73 -9.16 10.43
N ALA A 274 -15.90 -9.92 9.71
CA ALA A 274 -16.35 -11.06 8.91
C ALA A 274 -16.67 -12.31 9.74
N LEU A 275 -16.11 -12.41 10.95
CA LEU A 275 -16.21 -13.58 11.83
C LEU A 275 -16.95 -13.22 13.13
N ASP A 276 -17.78 -14.11 13.61
CA ASP A 276 -18.39 -14.29 14.93
C ASP A 276 -19.05 -13.10 15.66
N ALA A 277 -18.71 -11.85 15.37
CA ALA A 277 -19.29 -10.69 15.99
C ALA A 277 -19.47 -9.56 14.96
N PRO A 278 -20.45 -9.68 14.06
CA PRO A 278 -20.78 -8.57 13.18
C PRO A 278 -21.09 -7.33 14.02
N LEU A 279 -20.46 -6.20 13.66
CA LEU A 279 -20.66 -4.92 14.30
C LEU A 279 -20.22 -4.86 15.78
N SER A 280 -18.93 -5.15 15.99
CA SER A 280 -18.29 -4.96 17.28
C SER A 280 -18.10 -3.48 17.60
N PRO A 281 -18.59 -2.99 18.77
CA PRO A 281 -18.44 -1.59 19.12
C PRO A 281 -16.99 -1.21 19.40
N LEU A 282 -16.59 -0.04 18.93
CA LEU A 282 -15.33 0.61 19.29
C LEU A 282 -15.58 1.60 20.44
N PRO A 283 -14.64 1.74 21.39
CA PRO A 283 -14.75 2.68 22.50
C PRO A 283 -14.43 4.12 22.05
N MET A 284 -15.19 4.61 21.07
CA MET A 284 -15.01 5.93 20.46
C MET A 284 -16.19 6.84 20.86
N THR A 285 -15.86 8.00 21.37
CA THR A 285 -16.84 9.08 21.63
C THR A 285 -16.86 10.04 20.44
N ALA A 286 -17.93 10.84 20.32
CA ALA A 286 -18.01 11.89 19.30
C ALA A 286 -16.75 12.76 19.27
N GLY A 287 -16.32 13.13 18.08
CA GLY A 287 -15.09 13.89 17.85
C GLY A 287 -14.33 13.47 16.59
N VAL A 288 -13.03 13.81 16.57
CA VAL A 288 -12.13 13.51 15.45
C VAL A 288 -11.14 12.43 15.87
N TRP A 289 -11.07 11.39 15.07
CA TRP A 289 -10.27 10.20 15.33
C TRP A 289 -9.35 9.87 14.14
N THR A 290 -8.18 9.34 14.45
CA THR A 290 -7.29 8.71 13.46
C THR A 290 -7.43 7.20 13.57
N LEU A 291 -7.63 6.54 12.43
CA LEU A 291 -7.79 5.10 12.28
C LEU A 291 -6.71 4.57 11.36
N GLU A 292 -5.97 3.56 11.80
CA GLU A 292 -4.95 2.87 10.98
C GLU A 292 -5.51 1.53 10.51
N TYR A 293 -5.69 1.39 9.21
CA TYR A 293 -6.10 0.14 8.58
C TYR A 293 -4.95 -0.50 7.85
N GLU A 294 -4.85 -1.81 7.94
CA GLU A 294 -3.89 -2.63 7.20
C GLU A 294 -4.63 -3.53 6.22
N PHE A 295 -4.15 -3.55 4.97
CA PHE A 295 -4.64 -4.41 3.90
C PHE A 295 -3.54 -5.36 3.46
N PHE A 296 -3.87 -6.64 3.40
CA PHE A 296 -2.95 -7.74 3.11
C PHE A 296 -3.40 -8.46 1.86
N ALA A 297 -2.46 -8.91 1.05
CA ALA A 297 -2.70 -9.89 -0.01
C ALA A 297 -1.42 -10.68 -0.27
N ILE A 298 -1.55 -11.92 -0.73
CA ILE A 298 -0.39 -12.75 -1.08
C ILE A 298 0.39 -12.10 -2.22
N GLY A 299 1.70 -11.95 -2.03
CA GLY A 299 2.62 -11.38 -3.03
C GLY A 299 2.59 -9.84 -3.13
N PHE A 300 1.91 -9.15 -2.21
CA PHE A 300 1.87 -7.68 -2.15
C PHE A 300 2.42 -7.18 -0.82
N PRO A 301 3.11 -6.02 -0.81
CA PRO A 301 3.42 -5.32 0.43
C PRO A 301 2.14 -4.96 1.19
N ILE A 302 2.23 -4.94 2.52
CA ILE A 302 1.10 -4.53 3.37
C ILE A 302 0.83 -3.05 3.11
N LEU A 303 -0.38 -2.74 2.63
CA LEU A 303 -0.86 -1.38 2.51
C LEU A 303 -1.39 -0.90 3.86
N VAL A 304 -0.88 0.21 4.35
CA VAL A 304 -1.34 0.89 5.57
C VAL A 304 -2.01 2.20 5.19
N VAL A 305 -3.27 2.35 5.54
CA VAL A 305 -4.06 3.55 5.26
C VAL A 305 -4.45 4.22 6.58
N LEU A 306 -4.03 5.47 6.75
CA LEU A 306 -4.49 6.32 7.85
C LEU A 306 -5.71 7.12 7.40
N ILE A 307 -6.80 6.99 8.15
CA ILE A 307 -8.07 7.67 7.90
C ILE A 307 -8.38 8.57 9.09
N GLU A 308 -8.74 9.81 8.81
CA GLU A 308 -9.35 10.70 9.78
C GLU A 308 -10.86 10.57 9.68
N LEU A 309 -11.52 10.24 10.79
CA LEU A 309 -12.96 10.12 10.92
C LEU A 309 -13.47 11.20 11.86
N THR A 310 -14.42 11.99 11.40
CA THR A 310 -15.17 12.96 12.22
C THR A 310 -16.63 12.51 12.34
N PHE A 311 -17.11 12.39 13.55
CA PHE A 311 -18.54 12.11 13.79
C PHE A 311 -19.06 12.79 15.05
N ALA A 312 -20.31 13.17 15.01
CA ALA A 312 -21.07 13.70 16.15
C ALA A 312 -22.49 13.19 16.10
N PRO A 313 -23.22 13.19 17.24
CA PRO A 313 -24.64 12.86 17.27
C PRO A 313 -25.42 13.76 16.31
N SER A 314 -26.28 13.16 15.50
CA SER A 314 -27.18 13.84 14.55
C SER A 314 -26.48 14.53 13.36
N GLU A 315 -25.16 14.37 13.21
CA GLU A 315 -24.41 14.87 12.05
C GLU A 315 -24.08 13.75 11.08
N VAL A 316 -23.91 14.11 9.80
CA VAL A 316 -23.41 13.17 8.80
C VAL A 316 -21.92 12.96 9.06
N PRO A 317 -21.47 11.71 9.34
CA PRO A 317 -20.07 11.45 9.57
C PRO A 317 -19.24 11.76 8.32
N GLN A 318 -18.01 12.22 8.53
CA GLN A 318 -17.06 12.54 7.48
C GLN A 318 -15.79 11.74 7.67
N ALA A 319 -15.18 11.32 6.57
CA ALA A 319 -13.92 10.63 6.61
C ALA A 319 -13.01 11.08 5.44
N ARG A 320 -11.70 11.09 5.69
CA ARG A 320 -10.71 11.37 4.66
C ARG A 320 -9.48 10.51 4.84
N ILE A 321 -8.85 10.12 3.74
CA ILE A 321 -7.54 9.48 3.76
C ILE A 321 -6.49 10.56 4.08
N VAL A 322 -5.68 10.32 5.13
CA VAL A 322 -4.62 11.23 5.56
C VAL A 322 -3.33 10.86 4.88
N THR A 323 -2.98 9.57 4.89
CA THR A 323 -1.77 9.05 4.25
C THR A 323 -1.91 7.57 3.92
N GLU A 324 -1.10 7.14 3.00
CA GLU A 324 -0.94 5.77 2.52
C GLU A 324 0.55 5.41 2.60
N THR A 325 0.87 4.30 3.29
CA THR A 325 2.24 3.81 3.46
C THR A 325 2.30 2.30 3.28
N PHE A 326 3.49 1.71 3.26
CA PHE A 326 3.70 0.28 3.05
C PHE A 326 4.64 -0.31 4.11
N ARG A 327 4.32 -1.53 4.55
CA ARG A 327 5.14 -2.32 5.50
C ARG A 327 5.64 -3.60 4.88
#